data_eca5bc0de2a67ebd129bd7dc36d7cc0e
#
_entry.id   eca5bc0de2a67ebd129bd7dc36d7cc0e
#
_cell.length_a   1.000
_cell.length_b   1.000
_cell.length_c   1.000
_cell.angle_alpha   90.00
_cell.angle_beta   90.00
_cell.angle_gamma   90.00
#
_symmetry.space_group_name_H-M   'P 1'
#
loop_
_entity.id
_entity.type
_entity.pdbx_description
1 polymer ?
#
loop_
_entity_poly.entity_id
_entity_poly.type
_entity_poly.pdbx_seq_one_letter_code
_entity_poly.pdbx_strand_id
1 'polypeptide(L)'
;MEMEEERKQDETWVQVAEGRWRRLTRRDFLKSAAAGAAAGSLGPLVLTERTRAQPVTLRILQWRHFVPPYDEWFNKVFAPKWGEKNGVRVVVENVGLAEIPAIAASEAARVAAGADPGHDMIQYLTPPATLERQVDTDAHREVIEELKRKVGPYIPLAEKSTYNPVTRRYFGVSDNFVPDPIHYRADLWRQVSARLTGDQRVPLLGPITWEDIRKAGRELKRMGHPVGLGLSQEIDTGMWLRALMYSWGTGEQDEAGNVILDVPPFRQRTLDALRFVKALYEETMFPGVFAWTAASNNEEFLAGRISIAANAISIARTAQAMAAAAIRRGENPNQSPAVQFARNTWITERAPRGPAGARGLEHVMGVYFIWRNRPRPVREAAKKLLIDLVLSYDPDVAAREGWPPGKFHASQAYDYPTFQNAISKQKRLAYLRDDPVAKAAGDRKDKLATIETAYEWAHNVGWPGPSSAAIDEVFNTWIINVMFARVAQGIDTPEQALDAAAAQIRRVFQKWREQGLVGGRR
;
A
#
# COMPACT_ATOMS: atom_id res chain seq x y z
N MET A 1 31.75 25.82 4.19
CA MET A 1 31.28 24.85 5.21
C MET A 1 30.05 24.08 4.74
N GLU A 2 29.38 24.54 3.69
CA GLU A 2 28.20 23.84 3.09
C GLU A 2 28.51 22.82 1.98
N MET A 3 29.74 22.72 1.55
CA MET A 3 30.17 21.76 0.49
C MET A 3 30.81 20.47 1.02
N GLU A 4 30.89 20.25 2.32
CA GLU A 4 31.49 19.04 2.93
C GLU A 4 30.46 18.06 3.49
N GLU A 5 29.21 18.45 3.65
CA GLU A 5 28.14 17.56 4.15
C GLU A 5 27.45 16.71 3.07
N GLU A 6 27.49 17.11 1.80
CA GLU A 6 26.89 16.31 0.70
C GLU A 6 27.70 15.06 0.28
N ARG A 7 28.92 14.89 0.76
CA ARG A 7 29.79 13.73 0.41
C ARG A 7 29.67 12.52 1.33
N LYS A 8 28.82 12.54 2.34
CA LYS A 8 28.74 11.46 3.35
C LYS A 8 27.61 10.44 3.15
N GLN A 9 26.80 10.52 2.09
CA GLN A 9 25.63 9.66 1.91
C GLN A 9 25.84 8.42 1.02
N ASP A 10 27.02 8.19 0.42
CA ASP A 10 27.26 7.07 -0.51
C ASP A 10 28.33 6.07 0.00
N GLU A 11 28.36 5.77 1.28
CA GLU A 11 29.34 4.83 1.84
C GLU A 11 28.71 3.45 2.10
N THR A 12 28.99 2.48 1.24
CA THR A 12 28.61 1.07 1.44
C THR A 12 29.66 0.33 2.28
N TRP A 13 29.29 -0.17 3.43
CA TRP A 13 30.13 -0.98 4.32
C TRP A 13 29.74 -2.45 4.24
N VAL A 14 30.71 -3.35 4.14
CA VAL A 14 30.48 -4.81 4.11
C VAL A 14 31.22 -5.46 5.25
N GLN A 15 30.54 -6.35 5.95
CA GLN A 15 31.13 -7.16 7.02
C GLN A 15 31.92 -8.32 6.43
N VAL A 16 33.23 -8.35 6.66
CA VAL A 16 34.11 -9.48 6.33
C VAL A 16 34.29 -10.34 7.58
N ALA A 17 34.56 -11.64 7.42
CA ALA A 17 34.67 -12.60 8.53
C ALA A 17 35.42 -12.07 9.75
N GLU A 18 35.00 -12.48 10.96
CA GLU A 18 35.52 -12.08 12.27
C GLU A 18 35.16 -10.66 12.77
N GLY A 19 33.97 -10.15 12.43
CA GLY A 19 33.46 -8.91 13.08
C GLY A 19 34.13 -7.61 12.60
N ARG A 20 34.89 -7.63 11.53
CA ARG A 20 35.53 -6.43 10.96
C ARG A 20 34.72 -5.90 9.80
N TRP A 21 34.51 -4.59 9.78
CA TRP A 21 33.89 -3.86 8.68
C TRP A 21 34.94 -3.29 7.74
N ARG A 22 34.76 -3.44 6.41
CA ARG A 22 35.62 -2.88 5.39
C ARG A 22 34.83 -2.01 4.42
N ARG A 23 35.38 -0.86 4.09
CA ARG A 23 34.84 0.07 3.10
C ARG A 23 35.13 -0.47 1.70
N LEU A 24 34.12 -0.59 0.85
CA LEU A 24 34.24 -0.93 -0.56
C LEU A 24 34.19 0.34 -1.41
N THR A 25 35.17 0.52 -2.26
CA THR A 25 35.15 1.57 -3.28
C THR A 25 34.59 1.01 -4.59
N ARG A 26 34.05 1.87 -5.46
CA ARG A 26 33.59 1.49 -6.81
C ARG A 26 34.67 0.71 -7.60
N ARG A 27 35.93 0.96 -7.35
CA ARG A 27 37.08 0.30 -8.00
C ARG A 27 37.28 -1.13 -7.50
N ASP A 28 36.95 -1.42 -6.26
CA ASP A 28 37.04 -2.76 -5.68
C ASP A 28 35.91 -3.65 -6.18
N PHE A 29 34.72 -3.09 -6.40
CA PHE A 29 33.59 -3.78 -7.00
C PHE A 29 33.86 -4.21 -8.46
N LEU A 30 34.50 -3.33 -9.25
CA LEU A 30 34.86 -3.63 -10.65
C LEU A 30 36.01 -4.64 -10.77
N LYS A 31 36.93 -4.70 -9.81
CA LYS A 31 38.02 -5.69 -9.80
C LYS A 31 37.52 -7.10 -9.45
N SER A 32 36.48 -7.23 -8.63
CA SER A 32 35.87 -8.52 -8.29
C SER A 32 35.11 -9.13 -9.47
N ALA A 33 34.59 -8.32 -10.37
CA ALA A 33 33.91 -8.75 -11.59
C ALA A 33 34.88 -9.21 -12.71
N ALA A 34 36.16 -8.78 -12.70
CA ALA A 34 37.14 -9.09 -13.72
C ALA A 34 37.99 -10.35 -13.42
N ALA A 35 37.95 -10.89 -12.21
CA ALA A 35 38.76 -12.03 -11.79
C ALA A 35 38.16 -13.41 -12.16
N GLY A 36 37.01 -13.43 -12.83
CA GLY A 36 36.30 -14.67 -13.22
C GLY A 36 36.63 -15.22 -14.63
N ALA A 37 37.52 -14.58 -15.38
CA ALA A 37 37.69 -14.87 -16.82
C ALA A 37 39.07 -15.36 -17.27
N ALA A 38 39.88 -15.93 -16.39
CA ALA A 38 41.19 -16.50 -16.83
C ALA A 38 41.60 -17.70 -15.98
N ALA A 39 41.21 -18.91 -16.38
CA ALA A 39 41.93 -20.15 -16.12
C ALA A 39 41.45 -21.24 -17.08
N GLY A 40 42.09 -21.34 -18.22
CA GLY A 40 42.00 -22.49 -19.10
C GLY A 40 43.18 -23.43 -18.87
N SER A 41 42.91 -24.72 -18.99
CA SER A 41 43.78 -25.89 -19.20
C SER A 41 44.73 -26.30 -18.07
N LEU A 42 44.43 -27.48 -17.48
CA LEU A 42 45.35 -28.61 -17.21
C LEU A 42 44.56 -29.81 -16.66
N GLY A 43 44.62 -30.91 -17.38
CA GLY A 43 44.62 -32.34 -17.04
C GLY A 43 43.57 -32.99 -16.09
N PRO A 44 43.24 -34.28 -16.27
CA PRO A 44 42.18 -34.93 -15.52
C PRO A 44 42.61 -35.32 -14.10
N LEU A 45 42.21 -34.53 -13.13
CA LEU A 45 42.17 -34.97 -11.73
C LEU A 45 40.76 -35.37 -11.40
N VAL A 46 40.59 -36.70 -11.19
CA VAL A 46 39.39 -37.26 -10.59
C VAL A 46 39.28 -36.76 -9.15
N LEU A 47 38.60 -35.65 -8.94
CA LEU A 47 38.13 -35.24 -7.63
C LEU A 47 36.64 -35.47 -7.59
N THR A 48 36.25 -36.55 -6.93
CA THR A 48 34.89 -36.74 -6.40
C THR A 48 34.66 -35.79 -5.23
N GLU A 49 34.71 -34.50 -5.47
CA GLU A 49 34.05 -33.55 -4.64
C GLU A 49 32.64 -33.33 -5.21
N ARG A 50 31.64 -33.72 -4.43
CA ARG A 50 30.27 -33.26 -4.64
C ARG A 50 30.37 -31.73 -4.74
N THR A 51 30.38 -31.21 -5.96
CA THR A 51 30.18 -29.78 -6.22
C THR A 51 28.85 -29.44 -5.53
N ARG A 52 28.91 -28.83 -4.35
CA ARG A 52 27.73 -28.18 -3.75
C ARG A 52 27.30 -27.17 -4.79
N ALA A 53 26.19 -27.46 -5.48
CA ALA A 53 25.57 -26.51 -6.37
C ALA A 53 25.45 -25.18 -5.61
N GLN A 54 25.89 -24.09 -6.22
CA GLN A 54 25.75 -22.79 -5.58
C GLN A 54 24.28 -22.60 -5.20
N PRO A 55 23.99 -22.15 -3.97
CA PRO A 55 22.61 -22.01 -3.54
C PRO A 55 21.89 -21.04 -4.48
N VAL A 56 20.68 -21.39 -4.86
CA VAL A 56 19.80 -20.51 -5.64
C VAL A 56 19.69 -19.18 -4.91
N THR A 57 19.95 -18.09 -5.61
CA THR A 57 19.78 -16.75 -5.05
C THR A 57 18.44 -16.17 -5.52
N LEU A 58 17.61 -15.72 -4.59
CA LEU A 58 16.34 -15.04 -4.84
C LEU A 58 16.48 -13.58 -4.40
N ARG A 59 16.37 -12.65 -5.35
CA ARG A 59 16.50 -11.20 -5.15
C ARG A 59 15.11 -10.58 -5.13
N ILE A 60 14.78 -9.90 -4.04
CA ILE A 60 13.46 -9.32 -3.79
C ILE A 60 13.62 -7.81 -3.61
N LEU A 61 12.86 -7.03 -4.38
CA LEU A 61 12.65 -5.61 -4.14
C LEU A 61 11.33 -5.42 -3.42
N GLN A 62 11.33 -4.67 -2.34
CA GLN A 62 10.10 -4.24 -1.68
C GLN A 62 10.23 -2.82 -1.13
N TRP A 63 9.09 -2.17 -0.94
CA TRP A 63 9.05 -0.85 -0.33
C TRP A 63 9.34 -0.94 1.16
N ARG A 64 9.84 0.16 1.73
CA ARG A 64 10.04 0.29 3.18
C ARG A 64 8.70 0.50 3.86
N HIS A 65 8.32 -0.47 4.69
CA HIS A 65 6.99 -0.53 5.30
C HIS A 65 6.78 0.62 6.31
N PHE A 66 5.60 1.24 6.31
CA PHE A 66 5.24 2.29 7.28
C PHE A 66 5.07 1.76 8.71
N VAL A 67 5.07 0.45 8.90
CA VAL A 67 5.15 -0.21 10.21
C VAL A 67 6.50 -0.94 10.29
N PRO A 68 7.56 -0.30 10.81
CA PRO A 68 8.94 -0.81 10.78
C PRO A 68 9.14 -2.23 11.33
N PRO A 69 8.39 -2.70 12.36
CA PRO A 69 8.50 -4.08 12.83
C PRO A 69 8.25 -5.14 11.76
N TYR A 70 7.49 -4.84 10.70
CA TYR A 70 7.31 -5.76 9.58
C TYR A 70 8.61 -5.95 8.80
N ASP A 71 9.30 -4.88 8.43
CA ASP A 71 10.59 -4.96 7.71
C ASP A 71 11.64 -5.70 8.56
N GLU A 72 11.68 -5.44 9.86
CA GLU A 72 12.57 -6.15 10.78
C GLU A 72 12.26 -7.65 10.81
N TRP A 73 11.01 -8.02 10.93
CA TRP A 73 10.59 -9.42 10.90
C TRP A 73 10.90 -10.07 9.54
N PHE A 74 10.54 -9.43 8.44
CA PHE A 74 10.75 -9.99 7.11
C PHE A 74 12.24 -10.17 6.82
N ASN A 75 13.04 -9.12 7.02
CA ASN A 75 14.46 -9.08 6.64
C ASN A 75 15.36 -9.86 7.61
N LYS A 76 15.07 -9.85 8.91
CA LYS A 76 15.95 -10.42 9.94
C LYS A 76 15.48 -11.78 10.47
N VAL A 77 14.20 -12.12 10.28
CA VAL A 77 13.61 -13.36 10.82
C VAL A 77 13.09 -14.26 9.70
N PHE A 78 12.08 -13.83 8.94
CA PHE A 78 11.40 -14.68 7.97
C PHE A 78 12.33 -15.06 6.81
N ALA A 79 12.85 -14.10 6.05
CA ALA A 79 13.62 -14.37 4.83
C ALA A 79 14.91 -15.17 5.09
N PRO A 80 15.73 -14.88 6.11
CA PRO A 80 16.92 -15.68 6.41
C PRO A 80 16.57 -17.11 6.80
N LYS A 81 15.60 -17.31 7.69
CA LYS A 81 15.20 -18.64 8.16
C LYS A 81 14.52 -19.46 7.08
N TRP A 82 13.68 -18.82 6.27
CA TRP A 82 13.08 -19.45 5.10
C TRP A 82 14.16 -19.87 4.10
N GLY A 83 15.14 -19.01 3.86
CA GLY A 83 16.27 -19.28 2.96
C GLY A 83 17.11 -20.46 3.43
N GLU A 84 17.48 -20.51 4.70
CA GLU A 84 18.22 -21.64 5.31
C GLU A 84 17.46 -22.97 5.14
N LYS A 85 16.17 -22.97 5.50
CA LYS A 85 15.30 -24.15 5.42
C LYS A 85 15.14 -24.69 3.99
N ASN A 86 15.15 -23.80 2.99
CA ASN A 86 14.90 -24.16 1.59
C ASN A 86 16.19 -24.23 0.74
N GLY A 87 17.37 -24.01 1.32
CA GLY A 87 18.63 -23.98 0.57
C GLY A 87 18.73 -22.83 -0.43
N VAL A 88 18.07 -21.70 -0.15
CA VAL A 88 17.98 -20.52 -0.99
C VAL A 88 18.61 -19.32 -0.30
N ARG A 89 19.52 -18.61 -0.99
CA ARG A 89 19.99 -17.32 -0.52
C ARG A 89 18.97 -16.25 -0.87
N VAL A 90 18.30 -15.68 0.11
CA VAL A 90 17.36 -14.57 -0.08
C VAL A 90 18.09 -13.25 0.11
N VAL A 91 17.97 -12.35 -0.87
CA VAL A 91 18.50 -10.98 -0.82
C VAL A 91 17.32 -10.03 -0.94
N VAL A 92 17.12 -9.18 0.05
CA VAL A 92 16.02 -8.22 0.10
C VAL A 92 16.56 -6.81 0.03
N GLU A 93 16.03 -6.04 -0.90
CA GLU A 93 16.28 -4.60 -1.00
C GLU A 93 14.99 -3.85 -0.62
N ASN A 94 15.09 -2.90 0.34
CA ASN A 94 13.99 -2.04 0.73
C ASN A 94 14.28 -0.61 0.28
N VAL A 95 13.42 -0.06 -0.57
CA VAL A 95 13.52 1.31 -1.09
C VAL A 95 12.35 2.17 -0.63
N GLY A 96 12.42 3.47 -0.88
CA GLY A 96 11.27 4.37 -0.66
C GLY A 96 10.12 4.02 -1.60
N LEU A 97 8.89 4.22 -1.12
CA LEU A 97 7.68 3.91 -1.86
C LEU A 97 7.65 4.54 -3.26
N ALA A 98 8.05 5.80 -3.36
CA ALA A 98 8.05 6.56 -4.61
C ALA A 98 9.07 6.04 -5.65
N GLU A 99 10.04 5.25 -5.24
CA GLU A 99 11.10 4.72 -6.11
C GLU A 99 10.67 3.45 -6.86
N ILE A 100 9.78 2.66 -6.27
CA ILE A 100 9.36 1.35 -6.81
C ILE A 100 8.86 1.44 -8.27
N PRO A 101 7.97 2.38 -8.67
CA PRO A 101 7.49 2.44 -10.05
C PRO A 101 8.59 2.66 -11.08
N ALA A 102 9.56 3.52 -10.78
CA ALA A 102 10.68 3.80 -11.69
C ALA A 102 11.63 2.60 -11.83
N ILE A 103 11.92 1.91 -10.72
CA ILE A 103 12.75 0.70 -10.74
C ILE A 103 12.02 -0.40 -11.52
N ALA A 104 10.75 -0.66 -11.23
CA ALA A 104 9.96 -1.66 -11.92
C ALA A 104 9.85 -1.41 -13.43
N ALA A 105 9.66 -0.15 -13.85
CA ALA A 105 9.64 0.22 -15.26
C ALA A 105 10.99 -0.03 -15.95
N SER A 106 12.10 0.30 -15.28
CA SER A 106 13.45 0.03 -15.78
C SER A 106 13.73 -1.46 -15.92
N GLU A 107 13.33 -2.26 -14.93
CA GLU A 107 13.47 -3.71 -14.96
C GLU A 107 12.57 -4.37 -15.99
N ALA A 108 11.34 -3.89 -16.16
CA ALA A 108 10.43 -4.35 -17.21
C ALA A 108 11.04 -4.15 -18.62
N ALA A 109 11.72 -3.03 -18.85
CA ALA A 109 12.41 -2.78 -20.10
C ALA A 109 13.55 -3.79 -20.33
N ARG A 110 14.33 -4.12 -19.29
CA ARG A 110 15.37 -5.18 -19.36
C ARG A 110 14.77 -6.55 -19.66
N VAL A 111 13.68 -6.91 -18.98
CA VAL A 111 12.94 -8.18 -19.23
C VAL A 111 12.45 -8.23 -20.68
N ALA A 112 11.91 -7.12 -21.21
CA ALA A 112 11.46 -7.04 -22.60
C ALA A 112 12.62 -7.25 -23.60
N ALA A 113 13.82 -6.77 -23.26
CA ALA A 113 15.04 -6.96 -24.03
C ALA A 113 15.73 -8.34 -23.81
N GLY A 114 15.16 -9.23 -22.98
CA GLY A 114 15.77 -10.53 -22.65
C GLY A 114 16.93 -10.47 -21.67
N ALA A 115 17.16 -9.31 -21.02
CA ALA A 115 18.24 -9.10 -20.07
C ALA A 115 17.81 -9.40 -18.62
N ASP A 116 18.80 -9.48 -17.70
CA ASP A 116 18.55 -9.63 -16.28
C ASP A 116 17.91 -8.36 -15.71
N PRO A 117 16.75 -8.45 -15.04
CA PRO A 117 16.07 -7.28 -14.49
C PRO A 117 16.80 -6.60 -13.33
N GLY A 118 17.54 -7.35 -12.54
CA GLY A 118 18.13 -6.90 -11.27
C GLY A 118 17.53 -7.64 -10.09
N HIS A 119 16.23 -7.61 -9.94
CA HIS A 119 15.49 -8.43 -8.98
C HIS A 119 14.78 -9.60 -9.67
N ASP A 120 14.36 -10.59 -8.91
CA ASP A 120 13.63 -11.75 -9.43
C ASP A 120 12.12 -11.58 -9.20
N MET A 121 11.77 -10.88 -8.13
CA MET A 121 10.40 -10.50 -7.80
C MET A 121 10.36 -9.13 -7.12
N ILE A 122 9.23 -8.45 -7.27
CA ILE A 122 8.99 -7.13 -6.68
C ILE A 122 7.67 -7.14 -5.92
N GLN A 123 7.66 -6.50 -4.74
CA GLN A 123 6.43 -6.12 -4.05
C GLN A 123 6.01 -4.71 -4.51
N TYR A 124 4.81 -4.61 -5.07
CA TYR A 124 4.23 -3.36 -5.54
C TYR A 124 3.03 -2.97 -4.65
N LEU A 125 2.74 -1.67 -4.57
CA LEU A 125 1.69 -1.17 -3.67
C LEU A 125 0.33 -0.98 -4.32
N THR A 126 0.30 -0.99 -5.63
CA THR A 126 -0.91 -0.88 -6.43
C THR A 126 -0.89 -1.99 -7.48
N PRO A 127 -2.01 -2.35 -8.08
CA PRO A 127 -2.04 -3.37 -9.11
C PRO A 127 -1.16 -3.02 -10.32
N PRO A 128 -0.02 -3.71 -10.58
CA PRO A 128 0.93 -3.35 -11.65
C PRO A 128 0.48 -3.92 -13.00
N ALA A 129 -0.75 -3.64 -13.42
CA ALA A 129 -1.36 -4.25 -14.59
C ALA A 129 -0.68 -3.85 -15.92
N THR A 130 0.01 -2.71 -15.96
CA THR A 130 0.82 -2.29 -17.11
C THR A 130 1.99 -3.23 -17.39
N LEU A 131 2.42 -4.01 -16.40
CA LEU A 131 3.56 -4.93 -16.48
C LEU A 131 3.16 -6.37 -16.89
N GLU A 132 1.89 -6.65 -17.17
CA GLU A 132 1.38 -8.01 -17.42
C GLU A 132 2.20 -8.80 -18.44
N ARG A 133 2.73 -8.15 -19.49
CA ARG A 133 3.54 -8.82 -20.52
C ARG A 133 4.95 -9.19 -20.09
N GLN A 134 5.46 -8.59 -19.02
CA GLN A 134 6.81 -8.79 -18.53
C GLN A 134 6.88 -9.75 -17.34
N VAL A 135 5.75 -10.05 -16.71
CA VAL A 135 5.67 -10.91 -15.53
C VAL A 135 5.33 -12.36 -15.88
N ASP A 136 5.61 -13.29 -14.97
CA ASP A 136 5.31 -14.72 -15.11
C ASP A 136 3.88 -15.02 -14.66
N THR A 137 2.93 -14.83 -15.55
CA THR A 137 1.50 -15.03 -15.27
C THR A 137 1.13 -16.47 -14.92
N ASP A 138 1.91 -17.46 -15.40
CA ASP A 138 1.71 -18.88 -15.04
C ASP A 138 2.18 -19.15 -13.62
N ALA A 139 3.33 -18.61 -13.21
CA ALA A 139 3.79 -18.68 -11.82
C ALA A 139 2.76 -18.09 -10.85
N HIS A 140 2.21 -16.92 -11.18
CA HIS A 140 1.18 -16.29 -10.36
C HIS A 140 -0.08 -17.16 -10.24
N ARG A 141 -0.57 -17.71 -11.34
CA ARG A 141 -1.72 -18.62 -11.35
C ARG A 141 -1.45 -19.86 -10.48
N GLU A 142 -0.28 -20.49 -10.62
CA GLU A 142 0.11 -21.66 -9.83
C GLU A 142 0.14 -21.36 -8.32
N VAL A 143 0.67 -20.19 -7.91
CA VAL A 143 0.69 -19.74 -6.50
C VAL A 143 -0.74 -19.54 -5.99
N ILE A 144 -1.58 -18.83 -6.75
CA ILE A 144 -2.96 -18.52 -6.34
C ILE A 144 -3.78 -19.83 -6.20
N GLU A 145 -3.68 -20.74 -7.16
CA GLU A 145 -4.38 -22.02 -7.10
C GLU A 145 -3.92 -22.89 -5.92
N GLU A 146 -2.61 -22.90 -5.63
CA GLU A 146 -2.08 -23.60 -4.46
C GLU A 146 -2.60 -22.99 -3.15
N LEU A 147 -2.59 -21.66 -3.04
CA LEU A 147 -3.11 -20.97 -1.87
C LEU A 147 -4.62 -21.14 -1.71
N LYS A 148 -5.40 -21.11 -2.80
CA LYS A 148 -6.84 -21.44 -2.76
C LYS A 148 -7.09 -22.83 -2.15
N ARG A 149 -6.25 -23.81 -2.48
CA ARG A 149 -6.36 -25.16 -1.90
C ARG A 149 -5.97 -25.23 -0.42
N LYS A 150 -4.97 -24.46 0.00
CA LYS A 150 -4.42 -24.50 1.37
C LYS A 150 -5.19 -23.65 2.37
N VAL A 151 -5.58 -22.43 1.95
CA VAL A 151 -6.11 -21.38 2.83
C VAL A 151 -7.39 -20.74 2.31
N GLY A 152 -8.12 -21.44 1.43
CA GLY A 152 -9.44 -21.04 0.97
C GLY A 152 -9.44 -19.95 -0.11
N PRO A 153 -10.63 -19.44 -0.46
CA PRO A 153 -10.82 -18.59 -1.61
C PRO A 153 -9.98 -17.30 -1.57
N TYR A 154 -9.56 -16.87 -2.75
CA TYR A 154 -9.06 -15.52 -2.99
C TYR A 154 -10.25 -14.56 -2.95
N ILE A 155 -10.18 -13.47 -2.20
CA ILE A 155 -11.32 -12.56 -2.04
C ILE A 155 -11.61 -11.79 -3.33
N PRO A 156 -12.88 -11.42 -3.60
CA PRO A 156 -13.24 -10.74 -4.85
C PRO A 156 -12.48 -9.45 -5.12
N LEU A 157 -12.14 -8.70 -4.06
CA LEU A 157 -11.33 -7.48 -4.15
C LEU A 157 -9.95 -7.80 -4.74
N ALA A 158 -9.26 -8.80 -4.21
CA ALA A 158 -7.94 -9.19 -4.68
C ALA A 158 -7.97 -9.81 -6.09
N GLU A 159 -9.00 -10.60 -6.40
CA GLU A 159 -9.23 -11.11 -7.75
C GLU A 159 -9.36 -9.95 -8.75
N LYS A 160 -10.21 -8.94 -8.47
CA LYS A 160 -10.36 -7.75 -9.33
C LYS A 160 -9.09 -6.91 -9.43
N SER A 161 -8.23 -6.94 -8.42
CA SER A 161 -6.99 -6.17 -8.39
C SER A 161 -5.82 -6.83 -9.12
N THR A 162 -5.86 -8.15 -9.36
CA THR A 162 -4.69 -8.89 -9.88
C THR A 162 -4.95 -9.73 -11.12
N TYR A 163 -6.21 -9.87 -11.52
CA TYR A 163 -6.63 -10.68 -12.67
C TYR A 163 -7.13 -9.82 -13.83
N ASN A 164 -6.59 -10.08 -15.01
CA ASN A 164 -7.08 -9.47 -16.25
C ASN A 164 -8.12 -10.39 -16.94
N PRO A 165 -9.40 -10.02 -16.95
CA PRO A 165 -10.45 -10.87 -17.54
C PRO A 165 -10.37 -10.97 -19.07
N VAL A 166 -9.68 -10.04 -19.75
CA VAL A 166 -9.50 -10.06 -21.21
C VAL A 166 -8.48 -11.11 -21.61
N THR A 167 -7.32 -11.12 -20.97
CA THR A 167 -6.24 -12.09 -21.23
C THR A 167 -6.41 -13.38 -20.45
N ARG A 168 -7.26 -13.38 -19.40
CA ARG A 168 -7.47 -14.47 -18.45
C ARG A 168 -6.19 -14.82 -17.68
N ARG A 169 -5.42 -13.81 -17.29
CA ARG A 169 -4.12 -13.98 -16.61
C ARG A 169 -4.04 -13.19 -15.34
N TYR A 170 -3.29 -13.74 -14.36
CA TYR A 170 -2.91 -13.01 -13.16
C TYR A 170 -1.59 -12.28 -13.39
N PHE A 171 -1.60 -10.97 -13.31
CA PHE A 171 -0.37 -10.15 -13.44
C PHE A 171 0.38 -9.95 -12.12
N GLY A 172 -0.11 -10.53 -11.04
CA GLY A 172 0.53 -10.55 -9.73
C GLY A 172 -0.24 -11.42 -8.73
N VAL A 173 0.32 -11.56 -7.54
CA VAL A 173 -0.27 -12.25 -6.39
C VAL A 173 -0.36 -11.26 -5.24
N SER A 174 -1.56 -10.97 -4.79
CA SER A 174 -1.73 -10.20 -3.56
C SER A 174 -1.81 -11.13 -2.36
N ASP A 175 -1.06 -10.84 -1.33
CA ASP A 175 -1.15 -11.52 -0.04
C ASP A 175 -1.96 -10.72 0.99
N ASN A 176 -2.09 -9.41 0.77
CA ASN A 176 -2.81 -8.51 1.66
C ASN A 176 -3.42 -7.31 0.92
N PHE A 177 -4.38 -6.68 1.59
CA PHE A 177 -4.75 -5.30 1.32
C PHE A 177 -4.79 -4.51 2.62
N VAL A 178 -4.73 -3.20 2.52
CA VAL A 178 -4.87 -2.29 3.65
C VAL A 178 -6.07 -1.38 3.39
N PRO A 179 -7.07 -1.34 4.29
CA PRO A 179 -8.22 -0.45 4.13
C PRO A 179 -7.85 1.00 4.42
N ASP A 180 -8.63 1.93 3.90
CA ASP A 180 -8.46 3.37 4.05
C ASP A 180 -9.58 4.00 4.88
N PRO A 181 -9.58 3.82 6.23
CA PRO A 181 -10.52 4.50 7.11
C PRO A 181 -10.15 5.98 7.29
N ILE A 182 -11.07 6.75 7.86
CA ILE A 182 -10.79 8.11 8.29
C ILE A 182 -10.24 8.10 9.72
N HIS A 183 -9.08 8.73 9.91
CA HIS A 183 -8.56 9.08 11.23
C HIS A 183 -9.13 10.41 11.67
N TYR A 184 -9.46 10.53 12.95
CA TYR A 184 -9.95 11.78 13.51
C TYR A 184 -9.53 11.98 14.97
N ARG A 185 -9.40 13.23 15.38
CA ARG A 185 -9.15 13.65 16.76
C ARG A 185 -10.47 13.58 17.54
N ALA A 186 -10.68 12.49 18.28
CA ALA A 186 -11.92 12.24 18.99
C ALA A 186 -12.22 13.26 20.10
N ASP A 187 -11.20 13.85 20.70
CA ASP A 187 -11.34 14.94 21.67
C ASP A 187 -11.92 16.22 21.03
N LEU A 188 -11.40 16.59 19.87
CA LEU A 188 -11.90 17.73 19.10
C LEU A 188 -13.29 17.46 18.51
N TRP A 189 -13.48 16.25 17.99
CA TRP A 189 -14.77 15.83 17.44
C TRP A 189 -15.91 15.92 18.49
N ARG A 190 -15.68 15.42 19.72
CA ARG A 190 -16.67 15.52 20.81
C ARG A 190 -17.03 16.96 21.16
N GLN A 191 -16.04 17.86 21.18
CA GLN A 191 -16.29 19.29 21.42
C GLN A 191 -17.18 19.89 20.34
N VAL A 192 -16.92 19.57 19.08
CA VAL A 192 -17.70 20.09 17.94
C VAL A 192 -19.09 19.47 17.90
N SER A 193 -19.20 18.15 18.04
CA SER A 193 -20.50 17.45 17.99
C SER A 193 -21.45 17.88 19.12
N ALA A 194 -20.92 18.28 20.28
CA ALA A 194 -21.72 18.81 21.39
C ALA A 194 -22.29 20.22 21.12
N ARG A 195 -21.69 20.98 20.21
CA ARG A 195 -22.09 22.36 19.86
C ARG A 195 -23.02 22.42 18.65
N LEU A 196 -22.87 21.47 17.72
CA LEU A 196 -23.65 21.46 16.49
C LEU A 196 -25.06 20.93 16.71
N THR A 197 -26.07 21.70 16.32
CA THR A 197 -27.50 21.39 16.50
C THR A 197 -28.27 21.55 15.19
N GLY A 198 -29.53 21.12 15.16
CA GLY A 198 -30.38 21.23 13.97
C GLY A 198 -29.75 20.53 12.76
N ASP A 199 -29.78 21.18 11.61
CA ASP A 199 -29.26 20.64 10.34
C ASP A 199 -27.74 20.48 10.34
N GLN A 200 -27.04 21.12 11.27
CA GLN A 200 -25.58 21.01 11.40
C GLN A 200 -25.15 19.86 12.33
N ARG A 201 -26.08 19.19 12.98
CA ARG A 201 -25.79 18.09 13.91
C ARG A 201 -24.95 16.98 13.22
N VAL A 202 -23.94 16.49 13.95
CA VAL A 202 -23.10 15.35 13.55
C VAL A 202 -23.12 14.26 14.63
N PRO A 203 -22.81 13.00 14.29
CA PRO A 203 -22.78 11.90 15.27
C PRO A 203 -21.72 12.12 16.35
N LEU A 204 -22.01 11.71 17.59
CA LEU A 204 -21.08 11.83 18.73
C LEU A 204 -19.83 10.96 18.61
N LEU A 205 -19.95 9.80 17.96
CA LEU A 205 -18.88 8.78 17.88
C LEU A 205 -17.95 8.92 16.66
N GLY A 206 -18.03 10.04 15.93
CA GLY A 206 -17.18 10.31 14.77
C GLY A 206 -17.95 10.41 13.46
N PRO A 207 -17.28 10.72 12.36
CA PRO A 207 -17.92 10.90 11.06
C PRO A 207 -18.46 9.59 10.50
N ILE A 208 -19.68 9.61 9.98
CA ILE A 208 -20.35 8.50 9.28
C ILE A 208 -20.49 8.83 7.80
N THR A 209 -20.65 10.11 7.47
CA THR A 209 -20.83 10.61 6.11
C THR A 209 -19.77 11.65 5.75
N TRP A 210 -19.54 11.85 4.46
CA TRP A 210 -18.69 12.94 3.98
C TRP A 210 -19.25 14.31 4.40
N GLU A 211 -20.57 14.45 4.48
CA GLU A 211 -21.21 15.67 4.94
C GLU A 211 -20.99 15.92 6.45
N ASP A 212 -20.89 14.86 7.28
CA ASP A 212 -20.49 15.04 8.69
C ASP A 212 -19.08 15.63 8.81
N ILE A 213 -18.15 15.16 7.95
CA ILE A 213 -16.79 15.69 7.90
C ILE A 213 -16.81 17.16 7.52
N ARG A 214 -17.62 17.55 6.53
CA ARG A 214 -17.75 18.95 6.09
C ARG A 214 -18.37 19.83 7.17
N LYS A 215 -19.48 19.39 7.81
CA LYS A 215 -20.16 20.11 8.89
C LYS A 215 -19.23 20.35 10.08
N ALA A 216 -18.62 19.28 10.60
CA ALA A 216 -17.69 19.38 11.72
C ALA A 216 -16.41 20.13 11.31
N GLY A 217 -15.93 19.92 10.10
CA GLY A 217 -14.70 20.49 9.57
C GLY A 217 -14.68 22.02 9.59
N ARG A 218 -15.83 22.67 9.37
CA ARG A 218 -15.96 24.13 9.49
C ARG A 218 -15.59 24.61 10.90
N GLU A 219 -16.13 23.96 11.92
CA GLU A 219 -15.83 24.31 13.31
C GLU A 219 -14.39 23.93 13.70
N LEU A 220 -13.94 22.76 13.28
CA LEU A 220 -12.57 22.28 13.51
C LEU A 220 -11.54 23.26 12.90
N LYS A 221 -11.80 23.80 11.70
CA LYS A 221 -10.95 24.82 11.07
C LYS A 221 -10.94 26.12 11.86
N ARG A 222 -12.11 26.57 12.38
CA ARG A 222 -12.18 27.75 13.26
C ARG A 222 -11.43 27.56 14.57
N MET A 223 -11.32 26.32 15.06
CA MET A 223 -10.56 25.97 16.24
C MET A 223 -9.04 25.85 15.97
N GLY A 224 -8.59 26.05 14.73
CA GLY A 224 -7.19 25.90 14.31
C GLY A 224 -6.78 24.48 13.97
N HIS A 225 -7.73 23.56 13.82
CA HIS A 225 -7.50 22.15 13.51
C HIS A 225 -8.26 21.72 12.23
N PRO A 226 -7.89 22.23 11.05
CA PRO A 226 -8.59 21.93 9.80
C PRO A 226 -8.57 20.45 9.43
N VAL A 227 -9.41 20.08 8.45
CA VAL A 227 -9.37 18.79 7.79
C VAL A 227 -8.13 18.69 6.91
N GLY A 228 -7.43 17.57 6.94
CA GLY A 228 -6.25 17.30 6.14
C GLY A 228 -6.46 16.12 5.19
N LEU A 229 -6.91 16.41 3.98
CA LEU A 229 -7.01 15.45 2.87
C LEU A 229 -6.17 15.99 1.71
N GLY A 230 -5.18 15.22 1.23
CA GLY A 230 -4.31 15.66 0.13
C GLY A 230 -5.08 15.99 -1.14
N LEU A 231 -4.64 17.00 -1.88
CA LEU A 231 -5.11 17.35 -3.23
C LEU A 231 -3.92 17.53 -4.17
N SER A 232 -2.94 16.66 -4.06
CA SER A 232 -1.67 16.67 -4.79
C SER A 232 -1.49 15.41 -5.64
N GLN A 233 -0.37 15.35 -6.37
CA GLN A 233 -0.03 14.20 -7.21
C GLN A 233 0.69 13.14 -6.37
N GLU A 234 -0.04 12.50 -5.48
CA GLU A 234 0.47 11.45 -4.58
C GLU A 234 -0.60 10.37 -4.33
N ILE A 235 -0.18 9.24 -3.75
CA ILE A 235 -0.99 8.02 -3.69
C ILE A 235 -2.25 8.18 -2.83
N ASP A 236 -2.15 8.76 -1.64
CA ASP A 236 -3.27 8.88 -0.69
C ASP A 236 -4.37 9.79 -1.24
N THR A 237 -3.97 10.87 -1.95
CA THR A 237 -4.91 11.71 -2.72
C THR A 237 -5.66 10.88 -3.76
N GLY A 238 -4.93 10.05 -4.53
CA GLY A 238 -5.55 9.17 -5.52
C GLY A 238 -6.54 8.17 -4.92
N MET A 239 -6.29 7.74 -3.69
CA MET A 239 -7.11 6.76 -2.98
C MET A 239 -8.40 7.38 -2.44
N TRP A 240 -8.31 8.43 -1.60
CA TRP A 240 -9.52 8.98 -0.98
C TRP A 240 -10.45 9.66 -2.00
N LEU A 241 -9.92 10.25 -3.07
CA LEU A 241 -10.75 10.84 -4.13
C LEU A 241 -11.57 9.77 -4.87
N ARG A 242 -10.97 8.58 -5.12
CA ARG A 242 -11.71 7.46 -5.70
C ARG A 242 -12.75 6.90 -4.73
N ALA A 243 -12.40 6.74 -3.45
CA ALA A 243 -13.36 6.35 -2.41
C ALA A 243 -14.55 7.30 -2.37
N LEU A 244 -14.32 8.60 -2.46
CA LEU A 244 -15.37 9.61 -2.56
C LEU A 244 -16.18 9.43 -3.86
N MET A 245 -15.55 9.34 -5.03
CA MET A 245 -16.24 9.11 -6.31
C MET A 245 -17.14 7.88 -6.25
N TYR A 246 -16.63 6.76 -5.72
CA TYR A 246 -17.41 5.52 -5.59
C TYR A 246 -18.60 5.70 -4.63
N SER A 247 -18.44 6.48 -3.57
CA SER A 247 -19.53 6.80 -2.64
C SER A 247 -20.57 7.77 -3.25
N TRP A 248 -20.23 8.47 -4.34
CA TRP A 248 -21.16 9.22 -5.20
C TRP A 248 -21.78 8.36 -6.31
N GLY A 249 -21.33 7.11 -6.45
CA GLY A 249 -21.81 6.17 -7.49
C GLY A 249 -21.27 6.48 -8.88
N THR A 250 -20.05 6.97 -8.97
CA THR A 250 -19.30 7.20 -10.19
C THR A 250 -17.88 6.63 -10.07
N GLY A 251 -17.15 6.59 -11.18
CA GLY A 251 -15.78 6.08 -11.27
C GLY A 251 -15.25 6.22 -12.68
N GLU A 252 -14.06 5.74 -12.95
CA GLU A 252 -13.42 5.83 -14.26
C GLU A 252 -14.09 4.92 -15.31
N GLN A 253 -14.51 3.73 -14.89
CA GLN A 253 -15.03 2.69 -15.80
C GLN A 253 -16.21 1.93 -15.20
N ASP A 254 -16.94 1.19 -16.06
CA ASP A 254 -17.88 0.15 -15.68
C ASP A 254 -17.20 -1.23 -15.53
N GLU A 255 -17.98 -2.27 -15.21
CA GLU A 255 -17.48 -3.65 -15.06
C GLU A 255 -16.86 -4.21 -16.36
N ALA A 256 -17.30 -3.73 -17.51
CA ALA A 256 -16.79 -4.16 -18.80
C ALA A 256 -15.55 -3.39 -19.27
N GLY A 257 -15.12 -2.34 -18.56
CA GLY A 257 -14.00 -1.49 -18.94
C GLY A 257 -14.40 -0.36 -19.90
N ASN A 258 -15.66 0.07 -19.94
CA ASN A 258 -16.04 1.28 -20.64
C ASN A 258 -15.83 2.50 -19.75
N VAL A 259 -15.28 3.57 -20.29
CA VAL A 259 -15.11 4.85 -19.57
C VAL A 259 -16.49 5.47 -19.33
N ILE A 260 -16.82 5.78 -18.09
CA ILE A 260 -18.17 6.21 -17.67
C ILE A 260 -18.24 7.59 -17.01
N LEU A 261 -17.16 8.14 -16.51
CA LEU A 261 -17.20 9.33 -15.62
C LEU A 261 -17.91 10.56 -16.22
N ASP A 262 -17.98 10.69 -17.54
CA ASP A 262 -18.63 11.78 -18.26
C ASP A 262 -19.89 11.36 -19.06
N VAL A 263 -20.37 10.12 -18.86
CA VAL A 263 -21.56 9.57 -19.50
C VAL A 263 -22.75 9.61 -18.53
N PRO A 264 -23.97 9.99 -18.97
CA PRO A 264 -25.16 9.90 -18.12
C PRO A 264 -25.43 8.47 -17.62
N PRO A 265 -25.82 8.27 -16.35
CA PRO A 265 -26.05 9.29 -15.31
C PRO A 265 -24.77 9.66 -14.52
N PHE A 266 -23.61 9.06 -14.82
CA PHE A 266 -22.37 9.21 -14.06
C PHE A 266 -21.81 10.62 -14.15
N ARG A 267 -21.95 11.30 -15.30
CA ARG A 267 -21.49 12.67 -15.49
C ARG A 267 -21.99 13.60 -14.36
N GLN A 268 -23.29 13.58 -14.08
CA GLN A 268 -23.86 14.44 -13.03
C GLN A 268 -23.28 14.09 -11.66
N ARG A 269 -23.13 12.80 -11.35
CA ARG A 269 -22.55 12.34 -10.08
C ARG A 269 -21.09 12.77 -9.93
N THR A 270 -20.32 12.75 -11.01
CA THR A 270 -18.92 13.22 -11.01
C THR A 270 -18.87 14.75 -10.81
N LEU A 271 -19.73 15.52 -11.47
CA LEU A 271 -19.83 16.97 -11.23
C LEU A 271 -20.22 17.29 -9.79
N ASP A 272 -21.13 16.55 -9.20
CA ASP A 272 -21.54 16.74 -7.81
C ASP A 272 -20.41 16.38 -6.82
N ALA A 273 -19.63 15.34 -7.10
CA ALA A 273 -18.43 15.00 -6.35
C ALA A 273 -17.36 16.11 -6.44
N LEU A 274 -17.12 16.66 -7.64
CA LEU A 274 -16.19 17.77 -7.85
C LEU A 274 -16.60 19.03 -7.06
N ARG A 275 -17.88 19.40 -7.14
CA ARG A 275 -18.43 20.54 -6.38
C ARG A 275 -18.34 20.33 -4.88
N PHE A 276 -18.60 19.09 -4.41
CA PHE A 276 -18.47 18.76 -3.01
C PHE A 276 -17.03 18.90 -2.52
N VAL A 277 -16.03 18.36 -3.24
CA VAL A 277 -14.61 18.47 -2.85
C VAL A 277 -14.15 19.92 -2.86
N LYS A 278 -14.58 20.73 -3.84
CA LYS A 278 -14.32 22.17 -3.84
C LYS A 278 -14.82 22.85 -2.55
N ALA A 279 -16.08 22.62 -2.21
CA ALA A 279 -16.68 23.18 -1.00
C ALA A 279 -15.99 22.65 0.28
N LEU A 280 -15.67 21.34 0.32
CA LEU A 280 -14.93 20.72 1.43
C LEU A 280 -13.57 21.40 1.63
N TYR A 281 -12.82 21.64 0.54
CA TYR A 281 -11.55 22.34 0.59
C TYR A 281 -11.70 23.78 1.11
N GLU A 282 -12.54 24.58 0.47
CA GLU A 282 -12.71 26.00 0.80
C GLU A 282 -13.16 26.19 2.26
N GLU A 283 -14.11 25.39 2.70
CA GLU A 283 -14.74 25.53 4.01
C GLU A 283 -13.93 24.91 5.15
N THR A 284 -13.19 23.82 4.92
CA THR A 284 -12.72 22.95 6.02
C THR A 284 -11.26 22.60 5.99
N MET A 285 -10.60 22.57 4.82
CA MET A 285 -9.31 21.91 4.70
C MET A 285 -8.13 22.82 5.04
N PHE A 286 -7.00 22.14 5.30
CA PHE A 286 -5.68 22.76 5.43
C PHE A 286 -5.23 23.32 4.07
N PRO A 287 -4.79 24.59 4.00
CA PRO A 287 -4.48 25.21 2.71
C PRO A 287 -3.33 24.56 1.93
N GLY A 288 -2.37 23.94 2.63
CA GLY A 288 -1.16 23.36 2.03
C GLY A 288 -1.33 22.02 1.33
N VAL A 289 -2.54 21.45 1.26
CA VAL A 289 -2.81 20.09 0.76
C VAL A 289 -2.42 19.84 -0.70
N PHE A 290 -2.17 20.88 -1.50
CA PHE A 290 -1.76 20.75 -2.91
C PHE A 290 -0.27 20.43 -3.10
N ALA A 291 0.54 20.58 -2.04
CA ALA A 291 1.97 20.29 -2.06
C ALA A 291 2.34 19.04 -1.24
N TRP A 292 1.35 18.26 -0.81
CA TRP A 292 1.58 17.11 0.03
C TRP A 292 2.23 15.96 -0.71
N THR A 293 3.04 15.18 0.04
CA THR A 293 3.58 13.87 -0.34
C THR A 293 2.80 12.78 0.42
N ALA A 294 3.04 11.53 0.12
CA ALA A 294 2.41 10.40 0.81
C ALA A 294 2.66 10.35 2.33
N ALA A 295 3.67 11.05 2.85
CA ALA A 295 3.94 11.14 4.30
C ALA A 295 3.23 12.32 4.98
N SER A 296 2.79 13.32 4.22
CA SER A 296 2.36 14.61 4.78
C SER A 296 1.12 14.52 5.65
N ASN A 297 0.14 13.69 5.31
CA ASN A 297 -1.05 13.47 6.14
C ASN A 297 -0.70 12.90 7.52
N ASN A 298 0.26 11.96 7.59
CA ASN A 298 0.78 11.41 8.84
C ASN A 298 1.48 12.50 9.67
N GLU A 299 2.39 13.24 9.06
CA GLU A 299 3.17 14.28 9.71
C GLU A 299 2.29 15.39 10.27
N GLU A 300 1.35 15.90 9.47
CA GLU A 300 0.43 16.96 9.86
C GLU A 300 -0.53 16.51 10.98
N PHE A 301 -1.05 15.28 10.88
CA PHE A 301 -1.93 14.76 11.92
C PHE A 301 -1.20 14.51 13.23
N LEU A 302 -0.03 13.86 13.18
CA LEU A 302 0.77 13.56 14.39
C LEU A 302 1.32 14.83 15.05
N ALA A 303 1.56 15.88 14.27
CA ALA A 303 1.91 17.20 14.81
C ALA A 303 0.70 17.97 15.38
N GLY A 304 -0.53 17.43 15.26
CA GLY A 304 -1.75 18.08 15.75
C GLY A 304 -2.23 19.27 14.92
N ARG A 305 -1.65 19.49 13.73
CA ARG A 305 -2.02 20.62 12.84
C ARG A 305 -3.31 20.38 12.08
N ILE A 306 -3.71 19.12 11.90
CA ILE A 306 -4.99 18.73 11.31
C ILE A 306 -5.76 17.82 12.26
N SER A 307 -7.07 17.73 12.07
CA SER A 307 -7.97 16.96 12.95
C SER A 307 -8.54 15.69 12.31
N ILE A 308 -8.52 15.60 10.99
CA ILE A 308 -9.09 14.50 10.18
C ILE A 308 -8.12 14.19 9.04
N ALA A 309 -7.86 12.92 8.78
CA ALA A 309 -7.05 12.45 7.66
C ALA A 309 -7.61 11.13 7.11
N ALA A 310 -7.54 10.93 5.78
CA ALA A 310 -7.70 9.62 5.17
C ALA A 310 -6.32 8.94 5.17
N ASN A 311 -6.25 7.74 5.72
CA ASN A 311 -5.01 6.97 5.80
C ASN A 311 -5.34 5.54 6.26
N ALA A 312 -4.43 4.60 6.01
CA ALA A 312 -4.49 3.27 6.58
C ALA A 312 -4.47 3.30 8.13
N ILE A 313 -3.73 2.46 8.80
CA ILE A 313 -3.62 2.49 10.27
C ILE A 313 -2.30 3.08 10.77
N SER A 314 -1.44 3.53 9.88
CA SER A 314 -0.08 4.00 10.23
C SER A 314 -0.09 5.20 11.18
N ILE A 315 -1.02 6.13 11.03
CA ILE A 315 -1.20 7.26 11.96
C ILE A 315 -1.47 6.75 13.38
N ALA A 316 -2.46 5.84 13.53
CA ALA A 316 -2.82 5.30 14.85
C ALA A 316 -1.64 4.50 15.46
N ARG A 317 -0.96 3.67 14.66
CA ARG A 317 0.21 2.89 15.11
C ARG A 317 1.39 3.76 15.50
N THR A 318 1.66 4.82 14.76
CA THR A 318 2.73 5.77 15.10
C THR A 318 2.39 6.53 16.40
N ALA A 319 1.16 6.99 16.56
CA ALA A 319 0.72 7.59 17.82
C ALA A 319 0.88 6.63 19.01
N GLN A 320 0.52 5.36 18.84
CA GLN A 320 0.72 4.31 19.85
C GLN A 320 2.21 4.06 20.14
N ALA A 321 3.08 4.05 19.12
CA ALA A 321 4.52 3.89 19.31
C ALA A 321 5.12 5.05 20.11
N MET A 322 4.71 6.29 19.83
CA MET A 322 5.11 7.48 20.57
C MET A 322 4.66 7.40 22.05
N ALA A 323 3.41 6.97 22.29
CA ALA A 323 2.86 6.79 23.62
C ALA A 323 3.61 5.70 24.41
N ALA A 324 3.85 4.54 23.79
CA ALA A 324 4.62 3.46 24.41
C ALA A 324 6.06 3.89 24.74
N ALA A 325 6.69 4.71 23.90
CA ALA A 325 8.00 5.27 24.19
C ALA A 325 7.97 6.23 25.38
N ALA A 326 6.95 7.07 25.52
CA ALA A 326 6.76 7.96 26.66
C ALA A 326 6.60 7.17 27.97
N ILE A 327 5.78 6.11 27.95
CA ILE A 327 5.61 5.22 29.12
C ILE A 327 6.94 4.55 29.50
N ARG A 328 7.71 4.06 28.52
CA ARG A 328 9.04 3.46 28.81
C ARG A 328 10.04 4.46 29.42
N ARG A 329 9.89 5.77 29.15
CA ARG A 329 10.66 6.84 29.80
C ARG A 329 10.18 7.17 31.22
N GLY A 330 9.13 6.50 31.72
CA GLY A 330 8.58 6.73 33.06
C GLY A 330 7.51 7.83 33.13
N GLU A 331 7.01 8.32 31.98
CA GLU A 331 5.92 9.31 31.99
C GLU A 331 4.61 8.69 32.53
N ASN A 332 3.90 9.44 33.36
CA ASN A 332 2.59 9.00 33.84
C ASN A 332 1.58 8.92 32.69
N PRO A 333 0.99 7.75 32.40
CA PRO A 333 0.08 7.58 31.26
C PRO A 333 -1.14 8.50 31.26
N ASN A 334 -1.58 8.95 32.44
CA ASN A 334 -2.74 9.84 32.55
C ASN A 334 -2.40 11.32 32.33
N GLN A 335 -1.11 11.67 32.35
CA GLN A 335 -0.63 13.05 32.20
C GLN A 335 0.21 13.23 30.93
N SER A 336 0.76 12.17 30.36
CA SER A 336 1.60 12.21 29.17
C SER A 336 0.81 12.71 27.94
N PRO A 337 1.25 13.81 27.32
CA PRO A 337 0.62 14.32 26.08
C PRO A 337 0.60 13.27 24.95
N ALA A 338 1.66 12.47 24.82
CA ALA A 338 1.76 11.42 23.80
C ALA A 338 0.70 10.32 24.01
N VAL A 339 0.48 9.91 25.26
CA VAL A 339 -0.55 8.91 25.60
C VAL A 339 -1.95 9.48 25.38
N GLN A 340 -2.20 10.75 25.78
CA GLN A 340 -3.48 11.40 25.52
C GLN A 340 -3.75 11.57 24.04
N PHE A 341 -2.72 11.91 23.25
CA PHE A 341 -2.85 12.00 21.80
C PHE A 341 -3.22 10.64 21.19
N ALA A 342 -2.52 9.56 21.56
CA ALA A 342 -2.84 8.22 21.07
C ALA A 342 -4.28 7.80 21.44
N ARG A 343 -4.69 8.04 22.70
CA ARG A 343 -6.06 7.75 23.17
C ARG A 343 -7.14 8.49 22.36
N ASN A 344 -6.84 9.68 21.87
CA ASN A 344 -7.75 10.53 21.11
C ASN A 344 -7.56 10.42 19.58
N THR A 345 -6.59 9.66 19.10
CA THR A 345 -6.48 9.30 17.68
C THR A 345 -7.39 8.12 17.39
N TRP A 346 -8.55 8.38 16.79
CA TRP A 346 -9.55 7.36 16.47
C TRP A 346 -9.63 7.12 14.97
N ILE A 347 -10.20 5.98 14.59
CA ILE A 347 -10.49 5.60 13.21
C ILE A 347 -11.98 5.30 13.06
N THR A 348 -12.53 5.57 11.87
CA THR A 348 -13.92 5.24 11.55
C THR A 348 -14.08 3.74 11.33
N GLU A 349 -15.25 3.22 11.67
CA GLU A 349 -15.59 1.80 11.46
C GLU A 349 -15.67 1.45 9.96
N ARG A 350 -16.09 2.41 9.15
CA ARG A 350 -16.29 2.28 7.70
C ARG A 350 -15.80 3.53 6.99
N ALA A 351 -15.61 3.44 5.68
CA ALA A 351 -15.47 4.62 4.85
C ALA A 351 -16.71 5.52 4.98
N PRO A 352 -16.56 6.85 4.94
CA PRO A 352 -17.68 7.78 5.02
C PRO A 352 -18.70 7.53 3.89
N ARG A 353 -19.97 7.59 4.22
CA ARG A 353 -21.04 7.45 3.25
C ARG A 353 -21.20 8.71 2.40
N GLY A 354 -21.31 8.52 1.08
CA GLY A 354 -21.87 9.47 0.15
C GLY A 354 -23.29 9.07 -0.30
N PRO A 355 -23.83 9.74 -1.31
CA PRO A 355 -25.20 9.46 -1.82
C PRO A 355 -25.44 8.01 -2.26
N ALA A 356 -24.41 7.32 -2.74
CA ALA A 356 -24.49 5.94 -3.21
C ALA A 356 -24.04 4.89 -2.18
N GLY A 357 -23.74 5.29 -0.95
CA GLY A 357 -23.36 4.41 0.14
C GLY A 357 -21.97 4.62 0.72
N ALA A 358 -21.60 3.80 1.70
CA ALA A 358 -20.26 3.76 2.26
C ALA A 358 -19.36 2.91 1.34
N ARG A 359 -18.40 3.55 0.70
CA ARG A 359 -17.45 2.92 -0.21
C ARG A 359 -16.08 3.52 -0.02
N GLY A 360 -15.16 2.68 0.38
CA GLY A 360 -13.75 3.03 0.51
C GLY A 360 -12.93 2.29 -0.53
N LEU A 361 -11.65 2.55 -0.50
CA LEU A 361 -10.68 1.89 -1.35
C LEU A 361 -9.80 0.94 -0.54
N GLU A 362 -9.20 -0.03 -1.19
CA GLU A 362 -7.95 -0.59 -0.77
C GLU A 362 -6.92 0.55 -0.77
N HIS A 363 -6.45 0.98 0.38
CA HIS A 363 -5.41 2.01 0.43
C HIS A 363 -4.11 1.50 -0.19
N VAL A 364 -3.81 0.23 0.10
CA VAL A 364 -2.69 -0.51 -0.47
C VAL A 364 -3.17 -1.90 -0.83
N MET A 365 -2.90 -2.32 -2.05
CA MET A 365 -2.95 -3.72 -2.44
C MET A 365 -1.51 -4.21 -2.54
N GLY A 366 -1.04 -4.96 -1.54
CA GLY A 366 0.28 -5.57 -1.58
C GLY A 366 0.34 -6.62 -2.68
N VAL A 367 0.94 -6.30 -3.82
CA VAL A 367 1.03 -7.21 -4.96
C VAL A 367 2.48 -7.61 -5.18
N TYR A 368 2.76 -8.89 -5.09
CA TYR A 368 4.02 -9.47 -5.53
C TYR A 368 3.89 -9.92 -6.98
N PHE A 369 4.91 -9.66 -7.78
CA PHE A 369 5.04 -10.26 -9.10
C PHE A 369 6.45 -10.80 -9.33
N ILE A 370 6.52 -11.85 -10.16
CA ILE A 370 7.74 -12.55 -10.57
C ILE A 370 7.98 -12.19 -12.04
N TRP A 371 9.21 -11.80 -12.39
CA TRP A 371 9.57 -11.53 -13.79
C TRP A 371 9.58 -12.82 -14.62
N ARG A 372 9.08 -12.78 -15.87
CA ARG A 372 8.90 -13.96 -16.74
C ARG A 372 10.20 -14.69 -17.12
N ASN A 373 11.32 -14.01 -17.15
CA ASN A 373 12.59 -14.55 -17.65
C ASN A 373 13.46 -15.21 -16.56
N ARG A 374 12.85 -15.58 -15.43
CA ARG A 374 13.64 -16.16 -14.33
C ARG A 374 13.98 -17.63 -14.58
N PRO A 375 15.23 -18.05 -14.26
CA PRO A 375 15.59 -19.47 -14.30
C PRO A 375 14.62 -20.31 -13.45
N ARG A 376 14.33 -21.53 -13.90
CA ARG A 376 13.37 -22.40 -13.21
C ARG A 376 13.62 -22.53 -11.70
N PRO A 377 14.86 -22.75 -11.19
CA PRO A 377 15.09 -22.85 -9.76
C PRO A 377 14.71 -21.57 -9.00
N VAL A 378 14.98 -20.38 -9.57
CA VAL A 378 14.64 -19.09 -8.99
C VAL A 378 13.11 -18.87 -9.01
N ARG A 379 12.45 -19.21 -10.12
CA ARG A 379 10.99 -19.18 -10.26
C ARG A 379 10.30 -20.05 -9.19
N GLU A 380 10.76 -21.28 -9.00
CA GLU A 380 10.19 -22.20 -7.99
C GLU A 380 10.45 -21.68 -6.56
N ALA A 381 11.63 -21.10 -6.30
CA ALA A 381 11.93 -20.47 -5.02
C ALA A 381 10.99 -19.27 -4.75
N ALA A 382 10.77 -18.39 -5.72
CA ALA A 382 9.87 -17.25 -5.61
C ALA A 382 8.42 -17.69 -5.33
N LYS A 383 7.90 -18.67 -6.06
CA LYS A 383 6.58 -19.25 -5.84
C LYS A 383 6.43 -19.81 -4.41
N LYS A 384 7.41 -20.61 -3.98
CA LYS A 384 7.40 -21.21 -2.65
C LYS A 384 7.44 -20.15 -1.55
N LEU A 385 8.26 -19.10 -1.71
CA LEU A 385 8.35 -18.00 -0.75
C LEU A 385 6.99 -17.29 -0.60
N LEU A 386 6.29 -16.99 -1.70
CA LEU A 386 4.96 -16.37 -1.66
C LEU A 386 3.93 -17.26 -0.95
N ILE A 387 3.95 -18.57 -1.22
CA ILE A 387 3.06 -19.51 -0.53
C ILE A 387 3.34 -19.51 0.97
N ASP A 388 4.59 -19.67 1.37
CA ASP A 388 4.99 -19.75 2.77
C ASP A 388 4.77 -18.40 3.50
N LEU A 389 4.92 -17.27 2.80
CA LEU A 389 4.62 -15.94 3.33
C LEU A 389 3.13 -15.79 3.68
N VAL A 390 2.24 -16.25 2.80
CA VAL A 390 0.79 -16.23 3.09
C VAL A 390 0.46 -17.19 4.23
N LEU A 391 1.05 -18.38 4.27
CA LEU A 391 0.84 -19.33 5.37
C LEU A 391 1.32 -18.76 6.72
N SER A 392 2.32 -17.88 6.73
CA SER A 392 2.84 -17.25 7.95
C SER A 392 1.92 -16.19 8.57
N TYR A 393 0.74 -15.90 7.96
CA TYR A 393 -0.28 -15.07 8.62
C TYR A 393 -0.82 -15.73 9.88
N ASP A 394 -1.02 -17.05 9.88
CA ASP A 394 -1.49 -17.78 11.05
C ASP A 394 -0.35 -17.92 12.07
N PRO A 395 -0.53 -17.41 13.33
CA PRO A 395 0.49 -17.49 14.36
C PRO A 395 0.92 -18.92 14.71
N ASP A 396 -0.01 -19.89 14.64
CA ASP A 396 0.31 -21.28 14.96
C ASP A 396 1.14 -21.91 13.85
N VAL A 397 0.89 -21.54 12.58
CA VAL A 397 1.73 -21.95 11.45
C VAL A 397 3.11 -21.34 11.59
N ALA A 398 3.18 -20.03 11.87
CA ALA A 398 4.45 -19.35 12.07
C ALA A 398 5.26 -19.93 13.23
N ALA A 399 4.62 -20.23 14.37
CA ALA A 399 5.28 -20.84 15.52
C ALA A 399 5.82 -22.24 15.21
N ARG A 400 5.05 -23.06 14.48
CA ARG A 400 5.49 -24.38 14.04
C ARG A 400 6.71 -24.31 13.11
N GLU A 401 6.77 -23.29 12.26
CA GLU A 401 7.94 -23.01 11.42
C GLU A 401 9.06 -22.29 12.22
N GLY A 402 8.80 -21.92 13.46
CA GLY A 402 9.73 -21.22 14.32
C GLY A 402 9.89 -19.74 13.99
N TRP A 403 8.91 -19.09 13.38
CA TRP A 403 8.86 -17.65 13.07
C TRP A 403 7.99 -16.91 14.08
N PRO A 404 8.53 -16.32 15.13
CA PRO A 404 7.74 -15.54 16.09
C PRO A 404 7.88 -14.02 15.86
N PRO A 405 6.77 -13.27 15.88
CA PRO A 405 5.39 -13.70 15.60
C PRO A 405 5.19 -13.94 14.11
N GLY A 406 4.01 -14.42 13.69
CA GLY A 406 3.65 -14.55 12.26
C GLY A 406 3.49 -13.18 11.57
N LYS A 407 3.30 -13.18 10.26
CA LYS A 407 3.17 -11.97 9.43
C LYS A 407 2.11 -11.00 9.98
N PHE A 408 0.94 -11.49 10.36
CA PHE A 408 -0.14 -10.66 10.92
C PHE A 408 0.29 -9.90 12.19
N HIS A 409 1.03 -10.56 13.08
CA HIS A 409 1.54 -9.91 14.29
C HIS A 409 2.70 -8.96 13.99
N ALA A 410 3.56 -9.30 13.05
CA ALA A 410 4.68 -8.46 12.64
C ALA A 410 4.19 -7.17 11.96
N SER A 411 3.15 -7.27 11.13
CA SER A 411 2.48 -6.10 10.54
C SER A 411 1.66 -5.29 11.55
N GLN A 412 1.50 -5.82 12.78
CA GLN A 412 0.71 -5.20 13.83
C GLN A 412 -0.73 -4.90 13.39
N ALA A 413 -1.34 -5.85 12.67
CA ALA A 413 -2.68 -5.75 12.09
C ALA A 413 -2.84 -4.67 10.99
N TYR A 414 -1.73 -4.25 10.39
CA TYR A 414 -1.75 -3.33 9.25
C TYR A 414 -2.33 -4.00 7.99
N ASP A 415 -1.97 -5.27 7.77
CA ASP A 415 -2.33 -6.05 6.59
C ASP A 415 -3.58 -6.90 6.82
N TYR A 416 -4.49 -6.87 5.85
CA TYR A 416 -5.69 -7.70 5.78
C TYR A 416 -5.47 -8.80 4.74
N PRO A 417 -5.47 -10.09 5.12
CA PRO A 417 -5.22 -11.19 4.20
C PRO A 417 -6.19 -11.23 3.03
N THR A 418 -5.68 -11.51 1.84
CA THR A 418 -6.46 -11.66 0.61
C THR A 418 -6.94 -13.08 0.36
N PHE A 419 -6.41 -14.06 1.09
CA PHE A 419 -6.93 -15.43 1.13
C PHE A 419 -7.73 -15.64 2.41
N GLN A 420 -8.97 -16.11 2.28
CA GLN A 420 -10.01 -16.04 3.31
C GLN A 420 -9.61 -16.69 4.64
N ASN A 421 -8.87 -17.79 4.61
CA ASN A 421 -8.47 -18.57 5.79
C ASN A 421 -6.95 -18.53 6.05
N ALA A 422 -6.22 -17.56 5.49
CA ALA A 422 -4.79 -17.38 5.79
C ALA A 422 -4.55 -17.18 7.29
N ILE A 423 -5.49 -16.52 7.96
CA ILE A 423 -5.67 -16.51 9.42
C ILE A 423 -7.16 -16.56 9.72
N SER A 424 -7.60 -17.38 10.68
CA SER A 424 -9.02 -17.46 11.02
C SER A 424 -9.54 -16.12 11.55
N LYS A 425 -10.80 -15.79 11.19
CA LYS A 425 -11.48 -14.59 11.70
C LYS A 425 -11.46 -14.52 13.22
N GLN A 426 -11.62 -15.65 13.90
CA GLN A 426 -11.59 -15.74 15.35
C GLN A 426 -10.24 -15.32 15.93
N LYS A 427 -9.12 -15.84 15.40
CA LYS A 427 -7.76 -15.48 15.84
C LYS A 427 -7.48 -14.00 15.59
N ARG A 428 -7.85 -13.50 14.40
CA ARG A 428 -7.67 -12.10 14.03
C ARG A 428 -8.46 -11.17 14.95
N LEU A 429 -9.74 -11.45 15.18
CA LEU A 429 -10.56 -10.67 16.10
C LEU A 429 -10.08 -10.76 17.55
N ALA A 430 -9.59 -11.90 18.00
CA ALA A 430 -9.02 -12.02 19.34
C ALA A 430 -7.81 -11.08 19.53
N TYR A 431 -6.92 -11.02 18.53
CA TYR A 431 -5.81 -10.08 18.54
C TYR A 431 -6.28 -8.62 18.51
N LEU A 432 -7.21 -8.27 17.60
CA LEU A 432 -7.67 -6.88 17.43
C LEU A 432 -8.49 -6.36 18.62
N ARG A 433 -9.12 -7.25 19.39
CA ARG A 433 -9.87 -6.90 20.61
C ARG A 433 -8.99 -6.80 21.85
N ASP A 434 -7.82 -7.39 21.81
CA ASP A 434 -6.84 -7.36 22.91
C ASP A 434 -5.44 -6.98 22.42
N ASP A 435 -5.40 -5.96 21.58
CA ASP A 435 -4.22 -5.48 20.86
C ASP A 435 -3.05 -5.17 21.78
N PRO A 436 -1.94 -5.92 21.71
CA PRO A 436 -0.79 -5.72 22.60
C PRO A 436 -0.08 -4.39 22.35
N VAL A 437 -0.13 -3.86 21.13
CA VAL A 437 0.49 -2.56 20.78
C VAL A 437 -0.27 -1.43 21.44
N ALA A 438 -1.60 -1.45 21.36
CA ALA A 438 -2.46 -0.48 22.02
C ALA A 438 -2.30 -0.54 23.55
N LYS A 439 -2.24 -1.75 24.14
CA LYS A 439 -2.02 -1.93 25.58
C LYS A 439 -0.67 -1.35 26.03
N ALA A 440 0.40 -1.61 25.30
CA ALA A 440 1.72 -1.06 25.59
C ALA A 440 1.76 0.48 25.50
N ALA A 441 0.88 1.07 24.70
CA ALA A 441 0.69 2.51 24.56
C ALA A 441 -0.22 3.14 25.63
N GLY A 442 -0.80 2.34 26.53
CA GLY A 442 -1.86 2.81 27.44
C GLY A 442 -3.12 3.27 26.71
N ASP A 443 -3.34 2.78 25.50
CA ASP A 443 -4.47 3.11 24.64
C ASP A 443 -5.60 2.08 24.75
N ARG A 444 -6.73 2.34 24.11
CA ARG A 444 -7.87 1.43 24.01
C ARG A 444 -7.48 0.19 23.19
N LYS A 445 -7.53 -0.97 23.84
CA LYS A 445 -7.02 -2.25 23.30
C LYS A 445 -7.82 -2.82 22.11
N ASP A 446 -9.05 -2.39 21.93
CA ASP A 446 -9.97 -2.88 20.87
C ASP A 446 -10.20 -1.86 19.75
N LYS A 447 -9.38 -0.81 19.68
CA LYS A 447 -9.53 0.29 18.71
C LYS A 447 -9.57 -0.22 17.26
N LEU A 448 -8.68 -1.13 16.89
CA LEU A 448 -8.58 -1.65 15.53
C LEU A 448 -9.63 -2.74 15.20
N ALA A 449 -10.33 -3.26 16.20
CA ALA A 449 -11.42 -4.22 15.94
C ALA A 449 -12.58 -3.60 15.13
N THR A 450 -12.70 -2.27 15.14
CA THR A 450 -13.74 -1.55 14.40
C THR A 450 -13.59 -1.68 12.88
N ILE A 451 -12.34 -1.77 12.37
CA ILE A 451 -12.08 -1.86 10.92
C ILE A 451 -12.17 -3.29 10.36
N GLU A 452 -12.56 -4.27 11.18
CA GLU A 452 -12.81 -5.65 10.71
C GLU A 452 -13.89 -5.70 9.61
N THR A 453 -14.76 -4.70 9.55
CA THR A 453 -15.76 -4.53 8.49
C THR A 453 -15.17 -4.16 7.12
N ALA A 454 -13.86 -3.90 7.02
CA ALA A 454 -13.22 -3.45 5.79
C ALA A 454 -13.48 -4.33 4.56
N TYR A 455 -13.63 -5.64 4.75
CA TYR A 455 -13.98 -6.57 3.67
C TYR A 455 -15.35 -6.29 3.01
N GLU A 456 -16.22 -5.51 3.67
CA GLU A 456 -17.56 -5.19 3.18
C GLU A 456 -17.60 -3.91 2.34
N TRP A 457 -16.67 -2.97 2.60
CA TRP A 457 -16.73 -1.63 2.03
C TRP A 457 -15.50 -1.21 1.23
N ALA A 458 -14.37 -1.95 1.34
CA ALA A 458 -13.19 -1.68 0.53
C ALA A 458 -13.37 -2.23 -0.89
N HIS A 459 -12.97 -1.44 -1.87
CA HIS A 459 -13.05 -1.75 -3.31
C HIS A 459 -11.68 -1.59 -3.95
N ASN A 460 -11.48 -2.25 -5.09
CA ASN A 460 -10.25 -2.13 -5.88
C ASN A 460 -10.17 -0.79 -6.63
N VAL A 461 -8.95 -0.40 -6.97
CA VAL A 461 -8.72 0.71 -7.91
C VAL A 461 -9.33 0.34 -9.27
N GLY A 462 -10.19 1.20 -9.80
CA GLY A 462 -10.95 0.96 -11.03
C GLY A 462 -12.32 0.31 -10.84
N TRP A 463 -12.77 0.15 -9.57
CA TRP A 463 -14.12 -0.36 -9.29
C TRP A 463 -15.21 0.47 -10.02
N PRO A 464 -16.31 -0.18 -10.53
CA PRO A 464 -16.69 -1.59 -10.37
C PRO A 464 -15.94 -2.57 -11.29
N GLY A 465 -15.23 -2.11 -12.28
CA GLY A 465 -14.39 -2.93 -13.13
C GLY A 465 -13.12 -3.45 -12.44
N PRO A 466 -12.34 -4.29 -13.14
CA PRO A 466 -11.07 -4.76 -12.64
C PRO A 466 -9.98 -3.68 -12.70
N SER A 467 -8.96 -3.79 -11.87
CA SER A 467 -7.72 -3.07 -12.09
C SER A 467 -7.09 -3.55 -13.39
N SER A 468 -6.87 -2.64 -14.33
CA SER A 468 -6.39 -2.94 -15.67
C SER A 468 -5.19 -2.08 -16.02
N ALA A 469 -4.50 -2.39 -17.09
CA ALA A 469 -3.38 -1.57 -17.55
C ALA A 469 -3.78 -0.10 -17.81
N ALA A 470 -5.02 0.17 -18.23
CA ALA A 470 -5.51 1.53 -18.38
C ALA A 470 -5.74 2.20 -17.02
N ILE A 471 -6.32 1.50 -16.06
CA ILE A 471 -6.55 2.02 -14.70
C ILE A 471 -5.22 2.27 -14.00
N ASP A 472 -4.25 1.37 -14.12
CA ASP A 472 -2.89 1.52 -13.58
C ASP A 472 -2.22 2.79 -14.16
N GLU A 473 -2.28 3.01 -15.48
CA GLU A 473 -1.75 4.23 -16.10
C GLU A 473 -2.51 5.49 -15.66
N VAL A 474 -3.84 5.47 -15.60
CA VAL A 474 -4.66 6.60 -15.12
C VAL A 474 -4.31 6.95 -13.67
N PHE A 475 -4.07 5.92 -12.84
CA PHE A 475 -3.67 6.12 -11.45
C PHE A 475 -2.28 6.79 -11.34
N ASN A 476 -1.28 6.24 -12.02
CA ASN A 476 0.11 6.70 -11.94
C ASN A 476 0.39 8.01 -12.70
N THR A 477 -0.52 8.44 -13.58
CA THR A 477 -0.45 9.76 -14.25
C THR A 477 -1.28 10.84 -13.55
N TRP A 478 -1.88 10.51 -12.41
CA TRP A 478 -2.57 11.44 -11.51
C TRP A 478 -3.77 12.18 -12.13
N ILE A 479 -4.38 11.65 -13.19
CA ILE A 479 -5.45 12.35 -13.92
C ILE A 479 -6.61 12.73 -13.00
N ILE A 480 -7.03 11.82 -12.11
CA ILE A 480 -8.12 12.08 -11.16
C ILE A 480 -7.68 13.13 -10.13
N ASN A 481 -6.46 13.01 -9.58
CA ASN A 481 -5.93 13.97 -8.62
C ASN A 481 -5.92 15.38 -9.19
N VAL A 482 -5.41 15.54 -10.41
CA VAL A 482 -5.33 16.83 -11.12
C VAL A 482 -6.72 17.40 -11.40
N MET A 483 -7.68 16.56 -11.82
CA MET A 483 -9.06 16.98 -12.07
C MET A 483 -9.68 17.63 -10.83
N PHE A 484 -9.59 16.98 -9.67
CA PHE A 484 -10.13 17.52 -8.42
C PHE A 484 -9.35 18.73 -7.90
N ALA A 485 -8.01 18.69 -7.97
CA ALA A 485 -7.17 19.79 -7.50
C ALA A 485 -7.43 21.10 -8.26
N ARG A 486 -7.56 21.06 -9.58
CA ARG A 486 -7.82 22.25 -10.42
C ARG A 486 -9.18 22.87 -10.12
N VAL A 487 -10.21 22.04 -9.86
CA VAL A 487 -11.53 22.52 -9.44
C VAL A 487 -11.49 23.14 -8.05
N ALA A 488 -10.81 22.49 -7.10
CA ALA A 488 -10.69 23.00 -5.73
C ALA A 488 -9.94 24.34 -5.67
N GLN A 489 -8.91 24.52 -6.52
CA GLN A 489 -8.18 25.77 -6.65
C GLN A 489 -8.94 26.87 -7.44
N GLY A 490 -10.08 26.54 -8.07
CA GLY A 490 -10.81 27.48 -8.92
C GLY A 490 -10.13 27.77 -10.26
N ILE A 491 -9.18 26.92 -10.68
CA ILE A 491 -8.49 27.05 -11.98
C ILE A 491 -9.42 26.65 -13.12
N ASP A 492 -10.18 25.57 -12.94
CA ASP A 492 -11.17 25.09 -13.90
C ASP A 492 -12.58 25.05 -13.29
N THR A 493 -13.61 25.15 -14.12
CA THR A 493 -14.95 24.75 -13.71
C THR A 493 -15.04 23.24 -13.57
N PRO A 494 -15.98 22.69 -12.79
CA PRO A 494 -16.18 21.23 -12.72
C PRO A 494 -16.35 20.57 -14.09
N GLU A 495 -17.08 21.22 -15.00
CA GLU A 495 -17.34 20.76 -16.36
C GLU A 495 -16.05 20.72 -17.19
N GLN A 496 -15.24 21.76 -17.16
CA GLN A 496 -13.97 21.84 -17.89
C GLN A 496 -12.98 20.76 -17.41
N ALA A 497 -12.84 20.62 -16.09
CA ALA A 497 -11.94 19.63 -15.50
C ALA A 497 -12.39 18.19 -15.83
N LEU A 498 -13.70 17.91 -15.75
CA LEU A 498 -14.25 16.61 -16.10
C LEU A 498 -14.02 16.26 -17.56
N ASP A 499 -14.33 17.20 -18.50
CA ASP A 499 -14.19 16.95 -19.93
C ASP A 499 -12.71 16.72 -20.32
N ALA A 500 -11.79 17.47 -19.72
CA ALA A 500 -10.35 17.31 -19.94
C ALA A 500 -9.84 15.95 -19.41
N ALA A 501 -10.26 15.57 -18.20
CA ALA A 501 -9.89 14.27 -17.60
C ALA A 501 -10.48 13.10 -18.41
N ALA A 502 -11.75 13.16 -18.77
CA ALA A 502 -12.42 12.13 -19.57
C ALA A 502 -11.73 11.92 -20.92
N ALA A 503 -11.34 12.99 -21.61
CA ALA A 503 -10.60 12.90 -22.86
C ALA A 503 -9.24 12.22 -22.70
N GLN A 504 -8.52 12.50 -21.60
CA GLN A 504 -7.25 11.83 -21.28
C GLN A 504 -7.46 10.35 -20.97
N ILE A 505 -8.41 10.02 -20.09
CA ILE A 505 -8.74 8.64 -19.71
C ILE A 505 -9.14 7.82 -20.95
N ARG A 506 -9.97 8.36 -21.85
CA ARG A 506 -10.32 7.66 -23.10
C ARG A 506 -9.11 7.33 -23.96
N ARG A 507 -8.15 8.25 -24.12
CA ARG A 507 -6.90 7.98 -24.86
C ARG A 507 -6.09 6.85 -24.21
N VAL A 508 -5.98 6.84 -22.88
CA VAL A 508 -5.29 5.78 -22.15
C VAL A 508 -6.01 4.43 -22.36
N PHE A 509 -7.33 4.41 -22.20
CA PHE A 509 -8.10 3.18 -22.42
C PHE A 509 -8.01 2.67 -23.85
N GLN A 510 -8.06 3.54 -24.86
CA GLN A 510 -7.91 3.17 -26.26
C GLN A 510 -6.54 2.55 -26.51
N LYS A 511 -5.45 3.19 -26.06
CA LYS A 511 -4.08 2.66 -26.15
C LYS A 511 -3.97 1.22 -25.67
N TRP A 512 -4.55 0.91 -24.51
CA TRP A 512 -4.44 -0.42 -23.91
C TRP A 512 -5.43 -1.43 -24.50
N ARG A 513 -6.58 -0.97 -25.04
CA ARG A 513 -7.47 -1.82 -25.85
C ARG A 513 -6.81 -2.27 -27.16
N GLU A 514 -6.13 -1.38 -27.83
CA GLU A 514 -5.35 -1.71 -29.04
C GLU A 514 -4.29 -2.75 -28.77
N GLN A 515 -3.76 -2.79 -27.55
CA GLN A 515 -2.84 -3.82 -27.09
C GLN A 515 -3.52 -5.11 -26.61
N GLY A 516 -4.84 -5.17 -26.53
CA GLY A 516 -5.60 -6.34 -26.07
C GLY A 516 -5.53 -6.57 -24.55
N LEU A 517 -5.23 -5.54 -23.75
CA LEU A 517 -5.10 -5.62 -22.30
C LEU A 517 -6.28 -5.00 -21.53
N VAL A 518 -7.22 -4.38 -22.23
CA VAL A 518 -8.40 -3.73 -21.63
C VAL A 518 -9.65 -4.09 -22.44
N GLY A 519 -10.72 -4.39 -21.71
CA GLY A 519 -12.04 -4.66 -22.29
C GLY A 519 -12.82 -3.40 -22.69
N GLY A 520 -14.13 -3.58 -22.89
CA GLY A 520 -15.06 -2.53 -23.24
C GLY A 520 -15.22 -2.31 -24.76
N ARG A 521 -16.10 -1.37 -25.12
CA ARG A 521 -16.38 -1.03 -26.54
C ARG A 521 -15.23 -0.20 -27.11
N ARG A 522 -14.91 -0.48 -28.37
CA ARG A 522 -13.94 0.32 -29.15
C ARG A 522 -14.50 1.70 -29.48
#